data_525f44b5a0ae31c982b9ee2c28adde94
#
_entry.id   525f44b5a0ae31c982b9ee2c28adde94
#
_cell.length_a   1.000
_cell.length_b   1.000
_cell.length_c   1.000
_cell.angle_alpha   90.00
_cell.angle_beta   90.00
_cell.angle_gamma   90.00
#
_symmetry.space_group_name_H-M   'P 1'
#
loop_
_entity.id
_entity.type
_entity.pdbx_description
1 polymer ?
#
loop_
_entity_poly.entity_id
_entity_poly.type
_entity_poly.pdbx_seq_one_letter_code
_entity_poly.pdbx_strand_id
1 'polypeptide(L)'
;MVAAMWIRSTMAYRFSFALTLFNSFCVTFFDFVVILLMFGQVKGLGGFSFAEVAFLYGTAGTAFGLADLTMGSLQRMGKRVRDGSLDVFLMRPAPLLAQVAADKFALRRFGRVAQALLVLVWSLLLLDVDWTPVKAALLPVTVVCGAVIFGAVMVIGASALFWLQDAAEVTNAFTYGGNTLLQYPPTIFAQELVRGVVYVVPLAFVSWLPALYVLGRPAPAGVPDWAAFAAPPVALVCCGVAGLAWRAGIRSYRSTGS
;
A
#
# COMPACT_ATOMS: atom_id res chain seq x y z
N MET A 1 -7.39 -3.16 -22.63
CA MET A 1 -8.05 -4.35 -23.18
C MET A 1 -8.06 -5.53 -22.22
N VAL A 2 -6.93 -6.01 -21.69
CA VAL A 2 -6.85 -7.18 -20.78
C VAL A 2 -7.68 -7.00 -19.49
N ALA A 3 -7.57 -5.86 -18.80
CA ALA A 3 -8.37 -5.58 -17.59
C ALA A 3 -9.89 -5.60 -17.87
N ALA A 4 -10.32 -5.06 -19.02
CA ALA A 4 -11.73 -5.07 -19.41
C ALA A 4 -12.26 -6.49 -19.67
N MET A 5 -11.44 -7.38 -20.21
CA MET A 5 -11.80 -8.81 -20.38
C MET A 5 -11.97 -9.49 -19.03
N TRP A 6 -11.08 -9.25 -18.07
CA TRP A 6 -11.17 -9.78 -16.72
C TRP A 6 -12.41 -9.28 -15.97
N ILE A 7 -12.73 -7.99 -16.11
CA ILE A 7 -13.94 -7.40 -15.53
C ILE A 7 -15.19 -8.10 -16.10
N ARG A 8 -15.29 -8.24 -17.44
CA ARG A 8 -16.41 -8.90 -18.09
C ARG A 8 -16.55 -10.37 -17.69
N SER A 9 -15.44 -11.10 -17.62
CA SER A 9 -15.41 -12.50 -17.19
C SER A 9 -15.87 -12.65 -15.74
N THR A 10 -15.43 -11.77 -14.84
CA THR A 10 -15.81 -11.83 -13.42
C THR A 10 -17.26 -11.39 -13.21
N MET A 11 -17.76 -10.44 -14.00
CA MET A 11 -19.17 -10.00 -13.96
C MET A 11 -20.14 -11.03 -14.53
N ALA A 12 -19.69 -12.04 -15.27
CA ALA A 12 -20.54 -13.15 -15.71
C ALA A 12 -21.12 -13.95 -14.52
N TYR A 13 -20.40 -13.96 -13.38
CA TYR A 13 -20.83 -14.60 -12.13
C TYR A 13 -21.09 -13.56 -11.04
N ARG A 14 -22.09 -12.70 -11.25
CA ARG A 14 -22.40 -11.53 -10.38
C ARG A 14 -22.52 -11.88 -8.90
N PHE A 15 -23.17 -12.99 -8.57
CA PHE A 15 -23.35 -13.42 -7.18
C PHE A 15 -22.02 -13.82 -6.52
N SER A 16 -21.21 -14.64 -7.19
CA SER A 16 -19.89 -15.04 -6.70
C SER A 16 -18.96 -13.83 -6.55
N PHE A 17 -19.06 -12.87 -7.46
CA PHE A 17 -18.31 -11.61 -7.37
C PHE A 17 -18.74 -10.79 -6.16
N ALA A 18 -20.04 -10.55 -5.96
CA ALA A 18 -20.56 -9.81 -4.82
C ALA A 18 -20.15 -10.46 -3.48
N LEU A 19 -20.24 -11.80 -3.39
CA LEU A 19 -19.82 -12.55 -2.22
C LEU A 19 -18.33 -12.41 -1.94
N THR A 20 -17.49 -12.47 -2.99
CA THR A 20 -16.03 -12.31 -2.85
C THR A 20 -15.66 -10.89 -2.41
N LEU A 21 -16.34 -9.88 -2.96
CA LEU A 21 -16.15 -8.48 -2.58
C LEU A 21 -16.56 -8.25 -1.12
N PHE A 22 -17.73 -8.76 -0.74
CA PHE A 22 -18.25 -8.67 0.63
C PHE A 22 -17.33 -9.39 1.63
N ASN A 23 -16.88 -10.60 1.31
CA ASN A 23 -15.91 -11.32 2.15
C ASN A 23 -14.61 -10.54 2.33
N SER A 24 -14.07 -9.96 1.26
CA SER A 24 -12.86 -9.13 1.33
C SER A 24 -13.07 -7.87 2.18
N PHE A 25 -14.23 -7.24 2.07
CA PHE A 25 -14.62 -6.12 2.92
C PHE A 25 -14.72 -6.54 4.39
N CYS A 26 -15.42 -7.65 4.68
CA CYS A 26 -15.58 -8.15 6.06
C CYS A 26 -14.23 -8.47 6.70
N VAL A 27 -13.34 -9.18 6.01
CA VAL A 27 -12.01 -9.53 6.55
C VAL A 27 -11.25 -8.27 6.96
N THR A 28 -11.18 -7.27 6.08
CA THR A 28 -10.47 -6.01 6.41
C THR A 28 -11.22 -5.16 7.44
N PHE A 29 -12.55 -5.27 7.50
CA PHE A 29 -13.34 -4.61 8.52
C PHE A 29 -13.09 -5.21 9.91
N PHE A 30 -12.89 -6.53 10.02
CA PHE A 30 -12.52 -7.16 11.29
C PHE A 30 -11.17 -6.67 11.81
N ASP A 31 -10.20 -6.39 10.94
CA ASP A 31 -8.93 -5.76 11.35
C ASP A 31 -9.17 -4.39 12.01
N PHE A 32 -10.12 -3.61 11.48
CA PHE A 32 -10.52 -2.34 12.08
C PHE A 32 -11.30 -2.52 13.39
N VAL A 33 -12.15 -3.55 13.49
CA VAL A 33 -12.88 -3.88 14.73
C VAL A 33 -11.91 -4.17 15.88
N VAL A 34 -10.76 -4.79 15.62
CA VAL A 34 -9.72 -5.00 16.64
C VAL A 34 -9.27 -3.65 17.22
N ILE A 35 -9.02 -2.64 16.40
CA ILE A 35 -8.67 -1.29 16.85
C ILE A 35 -9.81 -0.69 17.70
N LEU A 36 -11.04 -0.85 17.26
CA LEU A 36 -12.21 -0.35 17.97
C LEU A 36 -12.36 -1.02 19.35
N LEU A 37 -12.14 -2.33 19.43
CA LEU A 37 -12.17 -3.07 20.72
C LEU A 37 -11.02 -2.65 21.65
N MET A 38 -9.82 -2.37 21.10
CA MET A 38 -8.71 -1.84 21.91
C MET A 38 -9.09 -0.52 22.56
N PHE A 39 -9.71 0.41 21.83
CA PHE A 39 -10.16 1.68 22.37
C PHE A 39 -11.37 1.56 23.32
N GLY A 40 -12.07 0.43 23.33
CA GLY A 40 -13.03 0.08 24.36
C GLY A 40 -12.38 -0.16 25.74
N GLN A 41 -11.08 -0.52 25.78
CA GLN A 41 -10.33 -0.81 26.99
C GLN A 41 -9.37 0.33 27.40
N VAL A 42 -8.92 1.15 26.46
CA VAL A 42 -7.97 2.25 26.70
C VAL A 42 -8.53 3.56 26.15
N LYS A 43 -8.30 4.67 26.87
CA LYS A 43 -8.76 6.00 26.46
C LYS A 43 -7.92 6.63 25.33
N GLY A 44 -6.75 6.07 25.05
CA GLY A 44 -5.85 6.55 24.02
C GLY A 44 -4.69 5.60 23.79
N LEU A 45 -4.13 5.61 22.60
CA LEU A 45 -3.01 4.77 22.20
C LEU A 45 -1.81 5.67 21.86
N GLY A 46 -0.74 5.61 22.65
CA GLY A 46 0.45 6.47 22.44
C GLY A 46 0.14 7.97 22.45
N GLY A 47 -0.93 8.41 23.17
CA GLY A 47 -1.39 9.79 23.22
C GLY A 47 -2.35 10.18 22.07
N PHE A 48 -2.75 9.23 21.22
CA PHE A 48 -3.69 9.44 20.12
C PHE A 48 -5.09 8.98 20.50
N SER A 49 -6.10 9.74 20.09
CA SER A 49 -7.52 9.39 20.21
C SER A 49 -7.91 8.32 19.19
N PHE A 50 -9.07 7.70 19.39
CA PHE A 50 -9.63 6.75 18.41
C PHE A 50 -9.78 7.36 17.01
N ALA A 51 -10.29 8.58 16.91
CA ALA A 51 -10.50 9.25 15.62
C ALA A 51 -9.17 9.49 14.88
N GLU A 52 -8.11 9.84 15.61
CA GLU A 52 -6.77 10.03 15.03
C GLU A 52 -6.16 8.71 14.54
N VAL A 53 -6.32 7.61 15.30
CA VAL A 53 -5.86 6.29 14.87
C VAL A 53 -6.69 5.78 13.69
N ALA A 54 -8.01 5.99 13.69
CA ALA A 54 -8.87 5.68 12.54
C ALA A 54 -8.45 6.48 11.28
N PHE A 55 -7.98 7.71 11.44
CA PHE A 55 -7.44 8.52 10.36
C PHE A 55 -6.14 7.94 9.79
N LEU A 56 -5.20 7.53 10.65
CA LEU A 56 -3.98 6.84 10.24
C LEU A 56 -4.30 5.53 9.50
N TYR A 57 -5.20 4.72 10.07
CA TYR A 57 -5.68 3.48 9.47
C TYR A 57 -6.28 3.72 8.08
N GLY A 58 -7.20 4.67 7.97
CA GLY A 58 -7.87 4.99 6.71
C GLY A 58 -6.93 5.51 5.64
N THR A 59 -5.99 6.39 6.01
CA THR A 59 -5.00 6.96 5.09
C THR A 59 -4.04 5.89 4.58
N ALA A 60 -3.41 5.12 5.48
CA ALA A 60 -2.50 4.04 5.12
C ALA A 60 -3.20 2.94 4.32
N GLY A 61 -4.37 2.49 4.81
CA GLY A 61 -5.16 1.42 4.18
C GLY A 61 -5.66 1.79 2.79
N THR A 62 -6.08 3.04 2.57
CA THR A 62 -6.53 3.51 1.25
C THR A 62 -5.35 3.55 0.27
N ALA A 63 -4.20 4.10 0.69
CA ALA A 63 -2.99 4.15 -0.12
C ALA A 63 -2.51 2.73 -0.50
N PHE A 64 -2.42 1.83 0.49
CA PHE A 64 -2.06 0.43 0.25
C PHE A 64 -3.07 -0.29 -0.63
N GLY A 65 -4.37 -0.09 -0.40
CA GLY A 65 -5.43 -0.68 -1.21
C GLY A 65 -5.34 -0.30 -2.69
N LEU A 66 -5.05 0.96 -2.99
CA LEU A 66 -4.83 1.46 -4.36
C LEU A 66 -3.57 0.84 -4.98
N ALA A 67 -2.48 0.73 -4.22
CA ALA A 67 -1.26 0.05 -4.67
C ALA A 67 -1.51 -1.44 -4.95
N ASP A 68 -2.20 -2.16 -4.06
CA ASP A 68 -2.55 -3.56 -4.24
C ASP A 68 -3.50 -3.76 -5.44
N LEU A 69 -4.45 -2.84 -5.65
CA LEU A 69 -5.36 -2.87 -6.79
C LEU A 69 -4.60 -2.82 -8.12
N THR A 70 -3.57 -1.98 -8.21
CA THR A 70 -2.79 -1.76 -9.44
C THR A 70 -1.63 -2.73 -9.59
N MET A 71 -0.84 -2.97 -8.54
CA MET A 71 0.42 -3.72 -8.58
C MET A 71 0.38 -5.07 -7.86
N GLY A 72 -0.68 -5.41 -7.16
CA GLY A 72 -0.74 -6.63 -6.33
C GLY A 72 -0.63 -7.95 -7.10
N SER A 73 -0.81 -7.97 -8.44
CA SER A 73 -0.54 -9.18 -9.25
C SER A 73 0.94 -9.52 -9.35
N LEU A 74 1.85 -8.58 -9.03
CA LEU A 74 3.29 -8.79 -8.95
C LEU A 74 3.69 -9.80 -7.86
N GLN A 75 2.88 -10.01 -6.83
CA GLN A 75 3.13 -11.03 -5.80
C GLN A 75 3.24 -12.46 -6.37
N ARG A 76 2.69 -12.70 -7.57
CA ARG A 76 2.81 -13.99 -8.26
C ARG A 76 4.07 -14.12 -9.12
N MET A 77 4.93 -13.09 -9.12
CA MET A 77 6.13 -13.06 -9.96
C MET A 77 7.06 -14.24 -9.69
N GLY A 78 7.29 -14.58 -8.42
CA GLY A 78 8.11 -15.73 -8.04
C GLY A 78 7.62 -17.06 -8.61
N LYS A 79 6.30 -17.28 -8.64
CA LYS A 79 5.72 -18.47 -9.27
C LYS A 79 5.97 -18.44 -10.78
N ARG A 80 5.77 -17.31 -11.45
CA ARG A 80 5.95 -17.21 -12.91
C ARG A 80 7.40 -17.40 -13.34
N VAL A 81 8.34 -16.96 -12.52
CA VAL A 81 9.78 -17.19 -12.77
C VAL A 81 10.10 -18.69 -12.65
N ARG A 82 9.56 -19.37 -11.62
CA ARG A 82 9.82 -20.79 -11.41
C ARG A 82 9.18 -21.73 -12.42
N ASP A 83 7.96 -21.45 -12.85
CA ASP A 83 7.21 -22.30 -13.80
C ASP A 83 7.41 -21.89 -15.28
N GLY A 84 8.33 -20.95 -15.55
CA GLY A 84 8.65 -20.51 -16.91
C GLY A 84 7.53 -19.74 -17.62
N SER A 85 6.38 -19.51 -16.97
CA SER A 85 5.24 -18.81 -17.59
C SER A 85 5.53 -17.34 -17.91
N LEU A 86 6.63 -16.79 -17.40
CA LEU A 86 7.09 -15.44 -17.71
C LEU A 86 7.47 -15.28 -19.20
N ASP A 87 7.98 -16.34 -19.84
CA ASP A 87 8.39 -16.32 -21.24
C ASP A 87 7.24 -15.93 -22.18
N VAL A 88 6.02 -16.37 -21.86
CA VAL A 88 4.81 -16.01 -22.62
C VAL A 88 4.56 -14.49 -22.60
N PHE A 89 4.88 -13.81 -21.50
CA PHE A 89 4.74 -12.36 -21.40
C PHE A 89 5.84 -11.62 -22.15
N LEU A 90 7.05 -12.18 -22.20
CA LEU A 90 8.19 -11.61 -22.91
C LEU A 90 8.01 -11.64 -24.44
N MET A 91 7.25 -12.60 -24.97
CA MET A 91 6.95 -12.67 -26.40
C MET A 91 5.93 -11.62 -26.89
N ARG A 92 5.24 -10.93 -25.98
CA ARG A 92 4.23 -9.94 -26.36
C ARG A 92 4.84 -8.55 -26.52
N PRO A 93 4.46 -7.77 -27.55
CA PRO A 93 4.99 -6.44 -27.81
C PRO A 93 4.38 -5.38 -26.87
N ALA A 94 4.55 -5.55 -25.55
CA ALA A 94 4.08 -4.61 -24.53
C ALA A 94 5.04 -4.61 -23.33
N PRO A 95 5.13 -3.51 -22.54
CA PRO A 95 5.99 -3.46 -21.36
C PRO A 95 5.63 -4.57 -20.37
N LEU A 96 6.62 -5.40 -20.00
CA LEU A 96 6.42 -6.56 -19.12
C LEU A 96 5.72 -6.20 -17.80
N LEU A 97 6.13 -5.10 -17.16
CA LEU A 97 5.53 -4.65 -15.91
C LEU A 97 4.03 -4.40 -16.07
N ALA A 98 3.63 -3.72 -17.14
CA ALA A 98 2.22 -3.42 -17.40
C ALA A 98 1.40 -4.70 -17.67
N GLN A 99 1.99 -5.66 -18.40
CA GLN A 99 1.35 -6.94 -18.66
C GLN A 99 1.13 -7.73 -17.37
N VAL A 100 2.18 -7.84 -16.53
CA VAL A 100 2.12 -8.55 -15.25
C VAL A 100 1.19 -7.85 -14.27
N ALA A 101 1.19 -6.52 -14.21
CA ALA A 101 0.28 -5.75 -13.36
C ALA A 101 -1.19 -5.93 -13.78
N ALA A 102 -1.47 -5.97 -15.08
CA ALA A 102 -2.82 -6.15 -15.62
C ALA A 102 -3.31 -7.61 -15.61
N ASP A 103 -2.42 -8.59 -15.38
CA ASP A 103 -2.80 -10.00 -15.36
C ASP A 103 -3.56 -10.33 -14.07
N LYS A 104 -4.72 -10.99 -14.25
CA LYS A 104 -5.63 -11.38 -13.16
C LYS A 104 -6.00 -10.20 -12.24
N PHE A 105 -6.54 -9.15 -12.84
CA PHE A 105 -7.10 -8.02 -12.12
C PHE A 105 -8.16 -8.50 -11.10
N ALA A 106 -7.80 -8.46 -9.81
CA ALA A 106 -8.62 -9.04 -8.75
C ALA A 106 -9.60 -7.99 -8.23
N LEU A 107 -10.84 -8.02 -8.73
CA LEU A 107 -11.92 -7.12 -8.32
C LEU A 107 -12.21 -7.16 -6.81
N ARG A 108 -11.90 -8.28 -6.12
CA ARG A 108 -12.01 -8.39 -4.65
C ARG A 108 -11.22 -7.31 -3.89
N ARG A 109 -10.16 -6.76 -4.50
CA ARG A 109 -9.33 -5.71 -3.89
C ARG A 109 -10.07 -4.39 -3.73
N PHE A 110 -11.12 -4.15 -4.50
CA PHE A 110 -12.00 -3.01 -4.28
C PHE A 110 -12.67 -3.03 -2.91
N GLY A 111 -12.96 -4.20 -2.34
CA GLY A 111 -13.51 -4.33 -1.00
C GLY A 111 -12.61 -3.71 0.07
N ARG A 112 -11.30 -3.95 -0.04
CA ARG A 112 -10.31 -3.33 0.86
C ARG A 112 -10.24 -1.82 0.69
N VAL A 113 -10.17 -1.34 -0.56
CA VAL A 113 -10.14 0.11 -0.82
C VAL A 113 -11.39 0.79 -0.29
N ALA A 114 -12.56 0.21 -0.56
CA ALA A 114 -13.84 0.76 -0.08
C ALA A 114 -13.89 0.81 1.45
N GLN A 115 -13.48 -0.25 2.14
CA GLN A 115 -13.45 -0.31 3.60
C GLN A 115 -12.51 0.74 4.18
N ALA A 116 -11.25 0.84 3.69
CA ALA A 116 -10.29 1.81 4.19
C ALA A 116 -10.75 3.25 3.92
N LEU A 117 -11.34 3.51 2.75
CA LEU A 117 -11.90 4.81 2.40
C LEU A 117 -13.10 5.18 3.29
N LEU A 118 -13.97 4.22 3.60
CA LEU A 118 -15.09 4.45 4.54
C LEU A 118 -14.57 4.81 5.92
N VAL A 119 -13.55 4.12 6.44
CA VAL A 119 -12.93 4.46 7.73
C VAL A 119 -12.28 5.83 7.66
N LEU A 120 -11.59 6.18 6.56
CA LEU A 120 -10.99 7.49 6.38
C LEU A 120 -12.06 8.60 6.41
N VAL A 121 -13.14 8.45 5.65
CA VAL A 121 -14.23 9.43 5.63
C VAL A 121 -14.89 9.53 7.00
N TRP A 122 -15.14 8.41 7.64
CA TRP A 122 -15.72 8.39 9.00
C TRP A 122 -14.81 9.08 10.02
N SER A 123 -13.49 8.83 9.98
CA SER A 123 -12.54 9.50 10.87
C SER A 123 -12.52 11.02 10.65
N LEU A 124 -12.64 11.49 9.40
CA LEU A 124 -12.72 12.92 9.09
C LEU A 124 -13.97 13.59 9.66
N LEU A 125 -15.07 12.85 9.81
CA LEU A 125 -16.30 13.36 10.43
C LEU A 125 -16.22 13.43 11.97
N LEU A 126 -15.34 12.61 12.57
CA LEU A 126 -15.12 12.56 14.02
C LEU A 126 -14.02 13.50 14.50
N LEU A 127 -13.11 13.88 13.60
CA LEU A 127 -11.95 14.73 13.91
C LEU A 127 -12.35 16.20 13.88
N ASP A 128 -12.03 16.89 14.95
CA ASP A 128 -12.09 18.35 14.99
C ASP A 128 -10.75 18.92 14.51
N VAL A 129 -10.63 19.05 13.19
CA VAL A 129 -9.42 19.55 12.53
C VAL A 129 -9.67 20.94 11.99
N ASP A 130 -8.79 21.88 12.31
CA ASP A 130 -8.76 23.20 11.67
C ASP A 130 -8.32 23.04 10.21
N TRP A 131 -9.30 22.95 9.32
CA TRP A 131 -9.07 22.76 7.91
C TRP A 131 -8.54 24.02 7.25
N THR A 132 -7.33 23.95 6.73
CA THR A 132 -6.74 24.93 5.85
C THR A 132 -6.71 24.38 4.42
N PRO A 133 -6.65 25.25 3.38
CA PRO A 133 -6.52 24.80 2.00
C PRO A 133 -5.31 23.85 1.79
N VAL A 134 -4.23 24.08 2.55
CA VAL A 134 -3.02 23.25 2.51
C VAL A 134 -3.29 21.84 3.04
N LYS A 135 -3.93 21.70 4.21
CA LYS A 135 -4.30 20.39 4.79
C LYS A 135 -5.29 19.65 3.89
N ALA A 136 -6.27 20.35 3.33
CA ALA A 136 -7.25 19.74 2.41
C ALA A 136 -6.59 19.22 1.11
N ALA A 137 -5.62 19.94 0.56
CA ALA A 137 -4.86 19.49 -0.60
C ALA A 137 -3.86 18.38 -0.27
N LEU A 138 -3.27 18.42 0.93
CA LEU A 138 -2.27 17.43 1.36
C LEU A 138 -2.85 16.03 1.46
N LEU A 139 -4.08 15.86 1.93
CA LEU A 139 -4.71 14.57 2.13
C LEU A 139 -4.79 13.72 0.84
N PRO A 140 -5.40 14.17 -0.26
CA PRO A 140 -5.45 13.40 -1.50
C PRO A 140 -4.05 13.20 -2.10
N VAL A 141 -3.15 14.18 -2.00
CA VAL A 141 -1.74 14.04 -2.44
C VAL A 141 -1.05 12.93 -1.66
N THR A 142 -1.25 12.86 -0.34
CA THR A 142 -0.71 11.80 0.51
C THR A 142 -1.20 10.44 0.08
N VAL A 143 -2.49 10.26 -0.14
CA VAL A 143 -3.07 8.97 -0.55
C VAL A 143 -2.51 8.52 -1.90
N VAL A 144 -2.42 9.43 -2.87
CA VAL A 144 -1.87 9.12 -4.21
C VAL A 144 -0.38 8.80 -4.13
N CYS A 145 0.42 9.65 -3.48
CA CYS A 145 1.85 9.41 -3.32
C CYS A 145 2.12 8.14 -2.50
N GLY A 146 1.32 7.89 -1.47
CA GLY A 146 1.39 6.67 -0.67
C GLY A 146 1.13 5.42 -1.50
N ALA A 147 0.12 5.45 -2.37
CA ALA A 147 -0.14 4.36 -3.31
C ALA A 147 1.03 4.13 -4.27
N VAL A 148 1.67 5.19 -4.75
CA VAL A 148 2.86 5.12 -5.61
C VAL A 148 4.04 4.52 -4.85
N ILE A 149 4.30 4.95 -3.61
CA ILE A 149 5.39 4.43 -2.76
C ILE A 149 5.18 2.93 -2.50
N PHE A 150 3.99 2.50 -2.08
CA PHE A 150 3.70 1.07 -1.89
C PHE A 150 3.83 0.29 -3.20
N GLY A 151 3.34 0.84 -4.31
CA GLY A 151 3.50 0.25 -5.63
C GLY A 151 4.98 0.06 -6.01
N ALA A 152 5.82 1.06 -5.74
CA ALA A 152 7.26 0.98 -5.95
C ALA A 152 7.91 -0.11 -5.08
N VAL A 153 7.54 -0.24 -3.80
CA VAL A 153 8.01 -1.32 -2.92
C VAL A 153 7.60 -2.69 -3.47
N MET A 154 6.36 -2.84 -3.97
CA MET A 154 5.91 -4.08 -4.61
C MET A 154 6.72 -4.42 -5.86
N VAL A 155 7.09 -3.42 -6.69
CA VAL A 155 7.91 -3.60 -7.88
C VAL A 155 9.34 -3.99 -7.50
N ILE A 156 9.94 -3.34 -6.50
CA ILE A 156 11.28 -3.69 -5.99
C ILE A 156 11.30 -5.13 -5.49
N GLY A 157 10.31 -5.52 -4.68
CA GLY A 157 10.19 -6.88 -4.18
C GLY A 157 9.98 -7.92 -5.30
N ALA A 158 9.13 -7.61 -6.28
CA ALA A 158 8.95 -8.48 -7.44
C ALA A 158 10.25 -8.60 -8.27
N SER A 159 11.05 -7.53 -8.32
CA SER A 159 12.36 -7.56 -8.98
C SER A 159 13.36 -8.45 -8.25
N ALA A 160 13.35 -8.45 -6.92
CA ALA A 160 14.22 -9.30 -6.11
C ALA A 160 13.98 -10.80 -6.35
N LEU A 161 12.76 -11.19 -6.76
CA LEU A 161 12.40 -12.59 -7.06
C LEU A 161 13.11 -13.17 -8.30
N PHE A 162 13.77 -12.33 -9.11
CA PHE A 162 14.64 -12.82 -10.19
C PHE A 162 15.94 -13.44 -9.66
N TRP A 163 16.38 -13.07 -8.45
CA TRP A 163 17.61 -13.57 -7.83
C TRP A 163 17.35 -14.44 -6.60
N LEU A 164 16.32 -14.10 -5.81
CA LEU A 164 16.02 -14.69 -4.52
C LEU A 164 14.62 -15.29 -4.54
N GLN A 165 14.51 -16.60 -4.48
CA GLN A 165 13.21 -17.30 -4.55
C GLN A 165 12.28 -16.95 -3.37
N ASP A 166 12.84 -16.66 -2.20
CA ASP A 166 12.10 -16.35 -0.96
C ASP A 166 11.87 -14.86 -0.71
N ALA A 167 12.25 -14.01 -1.67
CA ALA A 167 12.03 -12.56 -1.56
C ALA A 167 10.54 -12.16 -1.45
N ALA A 168 9.60 -13.06 -1.75
CA ALA A 168 8.18 -12.82 -1.60
C ALA A 168 7.79 -12.54 -0.14
N GLU A 169 8.33 -13.28 0.81
CA GLU A 169 8.04 -13.09 2.25
C GLU A 169 8.57 -11.76 2.75
N VAL A 170 9.80 -11.41 2.36
CA VAL A 170 10.40 -10.11 2.67
C VAL A 170 9.56 -8.97 2.09
N THR A 171 9.12 -9.11 0.84
CA THR A 171 8.25 -8.11 0.20
C THR A 171 6.93 -7.96 0.95
N ASN A 172 6.33 -9.06 1.39
CA ASN A 172 5.10 -9.04 2.17
C ASN A 172 5.30 -8.36 3.54
N ALA A 173 6.44 -8.55 4.19
CA ALA A 173 6.76 -7.87 5.44
C ALA A 173 6.77 -6.35 5.27
N PHE A 174 7.34 -5.83 4.18
CA PHE A 174 7.37 -4.39 3.90
C PHE A 174 6.06 -3.83 3.34
N THR A 175 5.25 -4.62 2.67
CA THR A 175 3.97 -4.17 2.11
C THR A 175 2.83 -4.35 3.10
N TYR A 176 2.44 -5.57 3.44
CA TYR A 176 1.36 -5.83 4.40
C TYR A 176 1.77 -5.45 5.82
N GLY A 177 2.95 -5.87 6.28
CA GLY A 177 3.47 -5.49 7.59
C GLY A 177 3.68 -3.98 7.70
N GLY A 178 4.22 -3.33 6.67
CA GLY A 178 4.35 -1.89 6.59
C GLY A 178 3.00 -1.17 6.64
N ASN A 179 1.99 -1.66 5.94
CA ASN A 179 0.63 -1.11 6.03
C ASN A 179 0.06 -1.23 7.44
N THR A 180 0.19 -2.41 8.07
CA THR A 180 -0.27 -2.62 9.46
C THR A 180 0.45 -1.69 10.44
N LEU A 181 1.76 -1.52 10.28
CA LEU A 181 2.54 -0.62 11.12
C LEU A 181 2.08 0.83 11.00
N LEU A 182 1.80 1.31 9.78
CA LEU A 182 1.35 2.68 9.53
C LEU A 182 -0.07 2.98 10.03
N GLN A 183 -0.86 1.97 10.33
CA GLN A 183 -2.19 2.11 10.92
C GLN A 183 -2.16 2.53 12.39
N TYR A 184 -1.02 2.38 13.04
CA TYR A 184 -0.81 2.74 14.44
C TYR A 184 0.06 3.99 14.59
N PRO A 185 -0.08 4.74 15.70
CA PRO A 185 0.74 5.92 15.93
C PRO A 185 2.23 5.60 16.03
N PRO A 186 3.12 6.45 15.47
CA PRO A 186 4.57 6.21 15.55
C PRO A 186 5.12 6.24 16.99
N THR A 187 4.39 6.84 17.92
CA THR A 187 4.78 6.98 19.32
C THR A 187 4.81 5.68 20.12
N ILE A 188 4.14 4.62 19.62
CA ILE A 188 4.13 3.30 20.29
C ILE A 188 5.30 2.42 19.88
N PHE A 189 6.05 2.81 18.84
CA PHE A 189 7.15 2.01 18.30
C PHE A 189 8.51 2.52 18.80
N ALA A 190 9.49 1.61 18.82
CA ALA A 190 10.87 1.96 19.11
C ALA A 190 11.42 2.97 18.08
N GLN A 191 12.25 3.90 18.53
CA GLN A 191 12.77 4.97 17.66
C GLN A 191 13.56 4.43 16.46
N GLU A 192 14.26 3.32 16.62
CA GLU A 192 15.03 2.66 15.57
C GLU A 192 14.12 2.20 14.43
N LEU A 193 12.95 1.62 14.77
CA LEU A 193 11.96 1.20 13.80
C LEU A 193 11.39 2.43 13.07
N VAL A 194 11.03 3.48 13.80
CA VAL A 194 10.51 4.72 13.20
C VAL A 194 11.55 5.32 12.25
N ARG A 195 12.83 5.38 12.63
CA ARG A 195 13.91 5.84 11.75
C ARG A 195 14.06 4.96 10.51
N GLY A 196 13.97 3.64 10.65
CA GLY A 196 14.00 2.71 9.53
C GLY A 196 12.88 2.98 8.53
N VAL A 197 11.66 3.24 9.01
CA VAL A 197 10.47 3.54 8.20
C VAL A 197 10.52 4.94 7.56
N VAL A 198 11.28 5.87 8.15
CA VAL A 198 11.47 7.21 7.56
C VAL A 198 12.60 7.20 6.51
N TYR A 199 13.74 6.59 6.83
CA TYR A 199 14.98 6.79 6.05
C TYR A 199 15.40 5.61 5.18
N VAL A 200 15.04 4.36 5.54
CA VAL A 200 15.46 3.17 4.82
C VAL A 200 14.37 2.71 3.84
N VAL A 201 13.17 2.45 4.35
CA VAL A 201 12.00 2.16 3.51
C VAL A 201 10.97 3.25 3.78
N PRO A 202 10.87 4.30 2.93
CA PRO A 202 10.24 5.56 3.27
C PRO A 202 8.71 5.47 3.37
N LEU A 203 8.22 4.52 4.15
CA LEU A 203 6.79 4.29 4.35
C LEU A 203 6.14 5.34 5.27
N ALA A 204 6.92 6.04 6.11
CA ALA A 204 6.38 7.13 6.94
C ALA A 204 5.74 8.25 6.11
N PHE A 205 6.19 8.46 4.87
CA PHE A 205 5.64 9.45 3.93
C PHE A 205 4.29 9.02 3.33
N VAL A 206 3.90 7.75 3.49
CA VAL A 206 2.60 7.24 3.02
C VAL A 206 1.46 7.74 3.92
N SER A 207 1.69 7.81 5.23
CA SER A 207 0.66 8.14 6.22
C SER A 207 1.21 9.01 7.35
N TRP A 208 2.19 8.54 8.13
CA TRP A 208 2.58 9.14 9.40
C TRP A 208 2.89 10.64 9.30
N LEU A 209 3.85 11.04 8.46
CA LEU A 209 4.32 12.42 8.42
C LEU A 209 3.25 13.41 7.94
N PRO A 210 2.54 13.16 6.80
CA PRO A 210 1.46 14.03 6.38
C PRO A 210 0.28 14.03 7.36
N ALA A 211 -0.06 12.86 7.92
CA ALA A 211 -1.18 12.75 8.85
C ALA A 211 -0.91 13.51 10.16
N LEU A 212 0.30 13.42 10.72
CA LEU A 212 0.67 14.17 11.91
C LEU A 212 0.54 15.69 11.69
N TYR A 213 0.96 16.17 10.50
CA TYR A 213 0.78 17.58 10.14
C TYR A 213 -0.71 17.97 10.07
N VAL A 214 -1.56 17.15 9.45
CA VAL A 214 -3.01 17.40 9.38
C VAL A 214 -3.62 17.44 10.78
N LEU A 215 -3.22 16.51 11.66
CA LEU A 215 -3.69 16.41 13.04
C LEU A 215 -3.10 17.46 13.99
N GLY A 216 -2.14 18.27 13.53
CA GLY A 216 -1.44 19.25 14.40
C GLY A 216 -0.54 18.60 15.46
N ARG A 217 -0.08 17.34 15.19
CA ARG A 217 0.82 16.60 16.08
C ARG A 217 2.28 16.81 15.68
N PRO A 218 3.21 16.79 16.65
CA PRO A 218 4.64 16.93 16.34
C PRO A 218 5.15 15.76 15.52
N ALA A 219 6.09 16.04 14.61
CA ALA A 219 6.81 15.01 13.87
C ALA A 219 7.65 14.13 14.83
N PRO A 220 7.98 12.88 14.45
CA PRO A 220 8.87 12.03 15.22
C PRO A 220 10.25 12.69 15.42
N ALA A 221 10.90 12.39 16.55
CA ALA A 221 12.17 12.99 16.92
C ALA A 221 13.23 12.86 15.81
N GLY A 222 13.80 14.00 15.43
CA GLY A 222 14.82 14.08 14.37
C GLY A 222 14.28 14.22 12.95
N VAL A 223 12.96 14.32 12.78
CA VAL A 223 12.33 14.56 11.48
C VAL A 223 11.84 16.01 11.42
N PRO A 224 12.27 16.81 10.44
CA PRO A 224 11.84 18.20 10.31
C PRO A 224 10.37 18.29 9.84
N ASP A 225 9.67 19.34 10.24
CA ASP A 225 8.24 19.54 9.95
C ASP A 225 7.91 19.59 8.44
N TRP A 226 8.84 20.12 7.62
CA TRP A 226 8.66 20.16 6.16
C TRP A 226 8.58 18.77 5.53
N ALA A 227 9.05 17.71 6.21
CA ALA A 227 8.99 16.33 5.73
C ALA A 227 7.56 15.84 5.50
N ALA A 228 6.56 16.48 6.13
CA ALA A 228 5.15 16.19 5.87
C ALA A 228 4.76 16.42 4.40
N PHE A 229 5.47 17.30 3.69
CA PHE A 229 5.23 17.64 2.29
C PHE A 229 6.14 16.89 1.32
N ALA A 230 7.05 16.05 1.83
CA ALA A 230 8.04 15.37 1.00
C ALA A 230 7.51 14.07 0.32
N ALA A 231 6.24 13.72 0.52
CA ALA A 231 5.65 12.54 -0.13
C ALA A 231 5.80 12.53 -1.68
N PRO A 232 5.58 13.64 -2.42
CA PRO A 232 5.75 13.64 -3.88
C PRO A 232 7.20 13.37 -4.34
N PRO A 233 8.24 14.10 -3.88
CA PRO A 233 9.61 13.80 -4.29
C PRO A 233 10.07 12.40 -3.84
N VAL A 234 9.65 11.92 -2.67
CA VAL A 234 9.94 10.56 -2.21
C VAL A 234 9.30 9.52 -3.14
N ALA A 235 8.04 9.71 -3.53
CA ALA A 235 7.37 8.83 -4.49
C ALA A 235 8.13 8.76 -5.84
N LEU A 236 8.63 9.89 -6.34
CA LEU A 236 9.43 9.93 -7.57
C LEU A 236 10.76 9.16 -7.42
N VAL A 237 11.46 9.34 -6.31
CA VAL A 237 12.69 8.60 -6.01
C VAL A 237 12.40 7.09 -5.94
N CYS A 238 11.34 6.69 -5.21
CA CYS A 238 10.91 5.29 -5.13
C CYS A 238 10.59 4.70 -6.50
N CYS A 239 9.91 5.45 -7.37
CA CYS A 239 9.65 5.03 -8.75
C CYS A 239 10.95 4.84 -9.55
N GLY A 240 11.91 5.76 -9.39
CA GLY A 240 13.23 5.65 -10.02
C GLY A 240 13.96 4.38 -9.60
N VAL A 241 14.05 4.13 -8.29
CA VAL A 241 14.67 2.92 -7.72
C VAL A 241 13.95 1.66 -8.20
N ALA A 242 12.62 1.65 -8.15
CA ALA A 242 11.82 0.53 -8.63
C ALA A 242 12.05 0.24 -10.12
N GLY A 243 12.11 1.29 -10.94
CA GLY A 243 12.40 1.17 -12.38
C GLY A 243 13.80 0.60 -12.66
N LEU A 244 14.82 1.00 -11.90
CA LEU A 244 16.17 0.46 -11.99
C LEU A 244 16.23 -1.00 -11.53
N ALA A 245 15.63 -1.32 -10.40
CA ALA A 245 15.55 -2.70 -9.87
C ALA A 245 14.83 -3.63 -10.87
N TRP A 246 13.72 -3.17 -11.44
CA TRP A 246 12.96 -3.92 -12.43
C TRP A 246 13.77 -4.19 -13.71
N ARG A 247 14.46 -3.17 -14.22
CA ARG A 247 15.34 -3.34 -15.40
C ARG A 247 16.48 -4.30 -15.11
N ALA A 248 17.11 -4.21 -13.94
CA ALA A 248 18.17 -5.13 -13.54
C ALA A 248 17.64 -6.56 -13.42
N GLY A 249 16.47 -6.76 -12.78
CA GLY A 249 15.82 -8.06 -12.64
C GLY A 249 15.52 -8.72 -14.00
N ILE A 250 14.91 -8.00 -14.92
CA ILE A 250 14.63 -8.54 -16.27
C ILE A 250 15.92 -8.94 -16.99
N ARG A 251 16.98 -8.13 -16.88
CA ARG A 251 18.26 -8.45 -17.54
C ARG A 251 18.94 -9.70 -16.97
N SER A 252 18.69 -10.02 -15.69
CA SER A 252 19.25 -11.21 -15.06
C SER A 252 18.42 -12.46 -15.30
N TYR A 253 17.19 -12.32 -15.81
CA TYR A 253 16.32 -13.45 -16.06
C TYR A 253 16.90 -14.36 -17.14
N ARG A 254 16.99 -15.63 -16.81
CA ARG A 254 17.32 -16.70 -17.76
C ARG A 254 16.12 -17.63 -17.84
N SER A 255 15.64 -17.89 -19.05
CA SER A 255 14.58 -18.86 -19.26
C SER A 255 14.98 -20.21 -18.66
N THR A 256 14.08 -20.82 -17.92
CA THR A 256 14.32 -22.17 -17.33
C THR A 256 14.25 -23.27 -18.39
N GLY A 257 14.05 -22.89 -19.65
CA GLY A 257 14.17 -23.75 -20.84
C GLY A 257 13.60 -25.16 -20.61
N SER A 258 12.29 -25.30 -20.71
CA SER A 258 11.66 -26.59 -20.87
C SER A 258 11.33 -26.83 -22.33
#